data_ebaca4d0b51e7a8b01e405fc57bbad68
#
_entry.id   ebaca4d0b51e7a8b01e405fc57bbad68
#
_cell.length_a   1.000
_cell.length_b   1.000
_cell.length_c   1.000
_cell.angle_alpha   90.00
_cell.angle_beta   90.00
_cell.angle_gamma   90.00
#
_symmetry.space_group_name_H-M   'P 1'
#
loop_
_entity.id
_entity.type
_entity.pdbx_description
1 polymer ?
#
loop_
_entity_poly.entity_id
_entity_poly.type
_entity_poly.pdbx_seq_one_letter_code
_entity_poly.pdbx_strand_id
1 'polypeptide(L)'
;MKIAPKKILLVHNDREERGRLGIMLSRFGHEVRFSSGKGCPVQLSRDSDLVIVDDKLAGQSGFDFLKQISREQCEKVIYLSSHHWLETSEELQKLNIYEWMLKPVDPLKLAVVVCDYFVEVAAQSVLTEPRI
;
A
#
# COMPACT_ATOMS: atom_id res chain seq x y z
N MET A 1 -8.43 19.88 9.91
CA MET A 1 -7.07 19.93 9.37
C MET A 1 -7.03 19.21 8.02
N LYS A 2 -6.68 19.93 6.98
CA LYS A 2 -6.54 19.32 5.66
C LYS A 2 -5.22 18.57 5.59
N ILE A 3 -5.30 17.28 5.32
CA ILE A 3 -4.11 16.49 5.02
C ILE A 3 -3.70 16.84 3.58
N ALA A 4 -2.43 17.22 3.37
CA ALA A 4 -1.91 17.49 2.05
C ALA A 4 -2.09 16.25 1.15
N PRO A 5 -2.33 16.44 -0.17
CA PRO A 5 -2.44 15.31 -1.07
C PRO A 5 -1.23 14.39 -0.98
N LYS A 6 -1.47 13.09 -0.92
CA LYS A 6 -0.43 12.08 -0.83
C LYS A 6 -0.37 11.27 -2.11
N LYS A 7 0.81 10.79 -2.43
CA LYS A 7 1.05 9.95 -3.61
C LYS A 7 0.92 8.49 -3.22
N ILE A 8 -0.06 7.82 -3.81
CA ILE A 8 -0.32 6.40 -3.56
C ILE A 8 -0.03 5.62 -4.84
N LEU A 9 0.79 4.59 -4.74
CA LEU A 9 1.00 3.64 -5.83
C LEU A 9 0.09 2.43 -5.58
N LEU A 10 -0.80 2.16 -6.52
CA LEU A 10 -1.65 0.98 -6.49
C LEU A 10 -1.13 -0.04 -7.50
N VAL A 11 -0.55 -1.13 -6.99
CA VAL A 11 0.01 -2.21 -7.80
C VAL A 11 -1.00 -3.34 -7.84
N HIS A 12 -1.68 -3.48 -8.96
CA HIS A 12 -2.79 -4.41 -9.11
C HIS A 12 -2.97 -4.79 -10.58
N ASN A 13 -3.14 -6.06 -10.87
CA ASN A 13 -3.26 -6.53 -12.25
C ASN A 13 -4.69 -6.42 -12.80
N ASP A 14 -5.72 -6.43 -11.96
CA ASP A 14 -7.11 -6.34 -12.37
C ASP A 14 -7.49 -4.89 -12.62
N ARG A 15 -7.77 -4.56 -13.89
CA ARG A 15 -8.09 -3.19 -14.32
C ARG A 15 -9.36 -2.67 -13.65
N GLU A 16 -10.38 -3.51 -13.52
CA GLU A 16 -11.66 -3.12 -12.93
C GLU A 16 -11.51 -2.81 -11.43
N GLU A 17 -10.81 -3.68 -10.70
CA GLU A 17 -10.51 -3.45 -9.29
C GLU A 17 -9.64 -2.20 -9.07
N ARG A 18 -8.62 -1.98 -9.92
CA ARG A 18 -7.81 -0.78 -9.85
C ARG A 18 -8.68 0.48 -9.97
N GLY A 19 -9.61 0.45 -10.92
CA GLY A 19 -10.51 1.58 -11.12
C GLY A 19 -11.40 1.81 -9.90
N ARG A 20 -11.98 0.76 -9.36
CA ARG A 20 -12.88 0.83 -8.21
C ARG A 20 -12.17 1.36 -6.97
N LEU A 21 -11.01 0.82 -6.67
CA LEU A 21 -10.21 1.23 -5.50
C LEU A 21 -9.63 2.63 -5.71
N GLY A 22 -9.10 2.90 -6.91
CA GLY A 22 -8.47 4.18 -7.21
C GLY A 22 -9.45 5.35 -7.17
N ILE A 23 -10.68 5.16 -7.65
CA ILE A 23 -11.72 6.20 -7.58
C ILE A 23 -11.99 6.60 -6.12
N MET A 24 -12.12 5.61 -5.24
CA MET A 24 -12.37 5.89 -3.82
C MET A 24 -11.22 6.65 -3.18
N LEU A 25 -9.98 6.23 -3.45
CA LEU A 25 -8.81 6.91 -2.92
C LEU A 25 -8.69 8.34 -3.44
N SER A 26 -9.01 8.55 -4.72
CA SER A 26 -9.02 9.89 -5.32
C SER A 26 -10.06 10.81 -4.68
N ARG A 27 -11.21 10.27 -4.29
CA ARG A 27 -12.25 11.04 -3.60
C ARG A 27 -11.78 11.54 -2.23
N PHE A 28 -10.83 10.85 -1.62
CA PHE A 28 -10.21 11.30 -0.38
C PHE A 28 -9.06 12.28 -0.60
N GLY A 29 -8.85 12.71 -1.83
CA GLY A 29 -7.87 13.76 -2.17
C GLY A 29 -6.47 13.26 -2.48
N HIS A 30 -6.27 11.96 -2.62
CA HIS A 30 -4.95 11.40 -2.90
C HIS A 30 -4.66 11.35 -4.41
N GLU A 31 -3.40 11.51 -4.78
CA GLU A 31 -2.91 11.27 -6.12
C GLU A 31 -2.60 9.77 -6.26
N VAL A 32 -3.33 9.08 -7.12
CA VAL A 32 -3.17 7.63 -7.30
C VAL A 32 -2.48 7.34 -8.62
N ARG A 33 -1.39 6.58 -8.55
CA ARG A 33 -0.70 6.04 -9.71
C ARG A 33 -0.93 4.55 -9.76
N PHE A 34 -0.96 3.98 -10.96
CA PHE A 34 -1.25 2.58 -11.17
C PHE A 34 -0.07 1.84 -11.77
N SER A 35 0.10 0.59 -11.37
CA SER A 35 1.01 -0.34 -12.01
C SER A 35 0.36 -1.72 -12.03
N SER A 36 0.55 -2.48 -13.12
CA SER A 36 0.10 -3.87 -13.16
C SER A 36 1.06 -4.80 -12.42
N GLY A 37 2.21 -4.28 -12.01
CA GLY A 37 3.29 -5.08 -11.44
C GLY A 37 4.20 -5.71 -12.49
N LYS A 38 3.95 -5.45 -13.78
CA LYS A 38 4.81 -5.91 -14.86
C LYS A 38 6.14 -5.15 -14.81
N GLY A 39 7.24 -5.85 -14.92
CA GLY A 39 8.56 -5.27 -14.69
C GLY A 39 8.80 -5.14 -13.19
N CYS A 40 9.53 -4.13 -12.79
CA CYS A 40 9.86 -3.90 -11.38
C CYS A 40 9.66 -2.43 -11.06
N PRO A 41 8.44 -2.02 -10.61
CA PRO A 41 8.15 -0.62 -10.35
C PRO A 41 8.76 -0.13 -9.03
N VAL A 42 10.01 -0.49 -8.76
CA VAL A 42 10.71 -0.13 -7.52
C VAL A 42 10.86 1.38 -7.38
N GLN A 43 11.16 2.06 -8.48
CA GLN A 43 11.32 3.52 -8.44
C GLN A 43 10.00 4.21 -8.12
N LEU A 44 8.90 3.74 -8.71
CA LEU A 44 7.57 4.27 -8.40
C LEU A 44 7.22 4.06 -6.93
N SER A 45 7.64 2.91 -6.37
CA SER A 45 7.46 2.63 -4.94
C SER A 45 8.23 3.64 -4.07
N ARG A 46 9.48 3.93 -4.42
CA ARG A 46 10.28 4.91 -3.68
C ARG A 46 9.67 6.31 -3.71
N ASP A 47 9.11 6.68 -4.85
CA ASP A 47 8.54 8.02 -5.05
C ASP A 47 7.13 8.16 -4.46
N SER A 48 6.59 7.09 -3.88
CA SER A 48 5.24 7.09 -3.34
C SER A 48 5.25 7.20 -1.81
N ASP A 49 4.22 7.85 -1.27
CA ASP A 49 4.04 7.96 0.18
C ASP A 49 3.47 6.67 0.78
N LEU A 50 2.72 5.92 -0.01
CA LEU A 50 2.11 4.65 0.38
C LEU A 50 2.01 3.76 -0.84
N VAL A 51 2.18 2.45 -0.65
CA VAL A 51 2.09 1.46 -1.72
C VAL A 51 1.05 0.42 -1.34
N ILE A 52 0.09 0.19 -2.23
CA ILE A 52 -0.93 -0.85 -2.06
C ILE A 52 -0.62 -1.93 -3.08
N VAL A 53 -0.42 -3.15 -2.63
CA VAL A 53 0.05 -4.27 -3.47
C VAL A 53 -0.92 -5.43 -3.39
N ASP A 54 -1.44 -5.86 -4.54
CA ASP A 54 -2.26 -7.07 -4.64
C ASP A 54 -1.35 -8.32 -4.64
N ASP A 55 -1.86 -9.44 -4.17
CA ASP A 55 -1.09 -10.68 -4.11
C ASP A 55 -0.85 -11.31 -5.49
N LYS A 56 -1.65 -10.92 -6.51
CA LYS A 56 -1.51 -11.42 -7.88
C LYS A 56 -1.22 -10.26 -8.83
N LEU A 57 -0.02 -10.23 -9.37
CA LEU A 57 0.41 -9.19 -10.29
C LEU A 57 0.69 -9.76 -11.69
N ALA A 58 0.92 -8.88 -12.65
CA ALA A 58 1.29 -9.30 -14.00
C ALA A 58 2.72 -9.87 -13.98
N GLY A 59 2.86 -11.16 -14.26
CA GLY A 59 4.16 -11.83 -14.38
C GLY A 59 4.83 -12.17 -13.06
N GLN A 60 4.25 -11.84 -11.91
CA GLN A 60 4.82 -12.16 -10.60
C GLN A 60 3.75 -12.09 -9.52
N SER A 61 4.05 -12.61 -8.33
CA SER A 61 3.21 -12.44 -7.16
C SER A 61 3.49 -11.10 -6.47
N GLY A 62 2.55 -10.67 -5.64
CA GLY A 62 2.79 -9.50 -4.79
C GLY A 62 3.97 -9.70 -3.86
N PHE A 63 4.15 -10.92 -3.36
CA PHE A 63 5.30 -11.26 -2.51
C PHE A 63 6.63 -11.09 -3.26
N ASP A 64 6.70 -11.55 -4.51
CA ASP A 64 7.90 -11.38 -5.34
C ASP A 64 8.23 -9.89 -5.52
N PHE A 65 7.22 -9.06 -5.70
CA PHE A 65 7.41 -7.62 -5.76
C PHE A 65 7.97 -7.07 -4.45
N LEU A 66 7.40 -7.49 -3.30
CA LEU A 66 7.85 -7.02 -1.99
C LEU A 66 9.31 -7.39 -1.70
N LYS A 67 9.79 -8.53 -2.21
CA LYS A 67 11.18 -8.93 -2.07
C LYS A 67 12.15 -8.02 -2.83
N GLN A 68 11.67 -7.28 -3.81
CA GLN A 68 12.47 -6.39 -4.63
C GLN A 68 12.60 -4.99 -4.05
N ILE A 69 11.75 -4.62 -3.11
CA ILE A 69 11.85 -3.33 -2.42
C ILE A 69 12.53 -3.52 -1.07
N SER A 70 13.07 -2.44 -0.51
CA SER A 70 13.77 -2.53 0.78
C SER A 70 12.80 -2.80 1.92
N ARG A 71 13.33 -3.33 3.04
CA ARG A 71 12.53 -3.57 4.24
C ARG A 71 11.88 -2.29 4.77
N GLU A 72 12.60 -1.17 4.67
CA GLU A 72 12.08 0.12 5.10
C GLU A 72 10.86 0.53 4.28
N GLN A 73 10.88 0.26 2.97
CA GLN A 73 9.75 0.56 2.11
C GLN A 73 8.54 -0.33 2.39
N CYS A 74 8.75 -1.53 2.94
CA CYS A 74 7.63 -2.42 3.32
C CYS A 74 6.77 -1.81 4.42
N GLU A 75 7.31 -0.93 5.25
CA GLU A 75 6.55 -0.27 6.32
C GLU A 75 5.43 0.65 5.81
N LYS A 76 5.49 1.04 4.54
CA LYS A 76 4.45 1.83 3.89
C LYS A 76 3.60 1.00 2.91
N VAL A 77 3.50 -0.30 3.13
CA VAL A 77 2.76 -1.21 2.26
C VAL A 77 1.47 -1.68 2.91
N ILE A 78 0.37 -1.59 2.17
CA ILE A 78 -0.86 -2.30 2.45
C ILE A 78 -0.91 -3.46 1.46
N TYR A 79 -1.02 -4.69 1.95
CA TYR A 79 -1.02 -5.89 1.13
C TYR A 79 -2.43 -6.47 1.04
N LEU A 80 -2.92 -6.67 -0.19
CA LEU A 80 -4.24 -7.22 -0.44
C LEU A 80 -4.10 -8.70 -0.80
N SER A 81 -4.62 -9.58 0.05
CA SER A 81 -4.41 -11.01 -0.07
C SER A 81 -5.69 -11.81 -0.21
N SER A 82 -5.64 -12.87 -1.03
CA SER A 82 -6.70 -13.86 -1.11
C SER A 82 -6.66 -14.85 0.07
N HIS A 83 -5.57 -14.85 0.84
CA HIS A 83 -5.35 -15.77 1.94
C HIS A 83 -5.21 -15.04 3.26
N HIS A 84 -5.71 -15.66 4.33
CA HIS A 84 -5.53 -15.14 5.68
C HIS A 84 -4.03 -15.10 6.01
N TRP A 85 -3.61 -14.08 6.77
CA TRP A 85 -2.20 -13.88 7.12
C TRP A 85 -1.55 -15.15 7.71
N LEU A 86 -2.26 -15.87 8.57
CA LEU A 86 -1.75 -17.10 9.20
C LEU A 86 -1.56 -18.26 8.21
N GLU A 87 -2.17 -18.19 7.03
CA GLU A 87 -2.06 -19.21 5.98
C GLU A 87 -0.90 -18.98 5.02
N THR A 88 -0.19 -17.87 5.19
CA THR A 88 0.89 -17.48 4.27
C THR A 88 2.25 -17.98 4.76
N SER A 89 3.27 -17.84 3.89
CA SER A 89 4.62 -18.27 4.24
C SER A 89 5.21 -17.47 5.40
N GLU A 90 6.12 -18.10 6.14
CA GLU A 90 6.84 -17.43 7.21
C GLU A 90 7.62 -16.21 6.69
N GLU A 91 8.20 -16.32 5.49
CA GLU A 91 8.94 -15.22 4.88
C GLU A 91 8.07 -13.98 4.69
N LEU A 92 6.85 -14.18 4.20
CA LEU A 92 5.90 -13.09 4.01
C LEU A 92 5.44 -12.50 5.34
N GLN A 93 5.20 -13.36 6.34
CA GLN A 93 4.81 -12.95 7.68
C GLN A 93 5.88 -12.11 8.39
N LYS A 94 7.14 -12.33 8.04
CA LYS A 94 8.27 -11.58 8.63
C LYS A 94 8.48 -10.21 8.02
N LEU A 95 7.83 -9.91 6.90
CA LEU A 95 7.88 -8.58 6.33
C LEU A 95 7.09 -7.62 7.21
N ASN A 96 7.67 -6.48 7.52
CA ASN A 96 7.04 -5.48 8.36
C ASN A 96 6.16 -4.56 7.52
N ILE A 97 5.10 -5.12 6.94
CA ILE A 97 4.12 -4.33 6.18
C ILE A 97 3.17 -3.61 7.14
N TYR A 98 2.60 -2.51 6.68
CA TYR A 98 1.70 -1.71 7.53
C TYR A 98 0.40 -2.45 7.85
N GLU A 99 -0.27 -2.97 6.82
CA GLU A 99 -1.57 -3.60 6.99
C GLU A 99 -1.77 -4.73 5.98
N TRP A 100 -2.45 -5.77 6.43
CA TRP A 100 -2.86 -6.91 5.64
C TRP A 100 -4.38 -6.87 5.49
N MET A 101 -4.89 -6.84 4.27
CA MET A 101 -6.33 -6.83 4.02
C MET A 101 -6.74 -8.06 3.21
N LEU A 102 -7.75 -8.76 3.69
CA LEU A 102 -8.29 -9.93 3.01
C LEU A 102 -9.23 -9.51 1.89
N LYS A 103 -9.07 -10.12 0.71
CA LYS A 103 -9.99 -9.90 -0.42
C LYS A 103 -11.30 -10.67 -0.22
N PRO A 104 -12.45 -10.17 -0.68
CA PRO A 104 -12.64 -8.95 -1.46
C PRO A 104 -12.51 -7.69 -0.60
N VAL A 105 -11.87 -6.67 -1.15
CA VAL A 105 -11.57 -5.43 -0.43
C VAL A 105 -12.70 -4.41 -0.65
N ASP A 106 -13.26 -3.93 0.45
CA ASP A 106 -14.20 -2.82 0.42
C ASP A 106 -13.42 -1.52 0.17
N PRO A 107 -13.73 -0.77 -0.90
CA PRO A 107 -12.99 0.47 -1.19
C PRO A 107 -13.03 1.50 -0.07
N LEU A 108 -14.15 1.65 0.61
CA LEU A 108 -14.26 2.58 1.73
C LEU A 108 -13.40 2.14 2.90
N LYS A 109 -13.38 0.86 3.21
CA LYS A 109 -12.53 0.32 4.27
C LYS A 109 -11.05 0.56 3.95
N LEU A 110 -10.65 0.35 2.70
CA LEU A 110 -9.29 0.66 2.26
C LEU A 110 -8.97 2.14 2.44
N ALA A 111 -9.88 3.02 2.06
CA ALA A 111 -9.67 4.47 2.22
C ALA A 111 -9.50 4.86 3.69
N VAL A 112 -10.23 4.23 4.59
CA VAL A 112 -10.11 4.47 6.04
C VAL A 112 -8.73 4.00 6.54
N VAL A 113 -8.28 2.82 6.13
CA VAL A 113 -6.95 2.32 6.51
C VAL A 113 -5.85 3.24 6.00
N VAL A 114 -5.99 3.76 4.78
CA VAL A 114 -5.06 4.73 4.20
C VAL A 114 -5.02 6.01 5.04
N CYS A 115 -6.17 6.53 5.42
CA CYS A 115 -6.24 7.72 6.27
C CYS A 115 -5.56 7.49 7.62
N ASP A 116 -5.80 6.33 8.24
CA ASP A 116 -5.17 5.95 9.50
C ASP A 116 -3.65 5.90 9.37
N TYR A 117 -3.15 5.37 8.27
CA TYR A 117 -1.71 5.34 8.00
C TYR A 117 -1.12 6.75 8.03
N PHE A 118 -1.72 7.68 7.29
CA PHE A 118 -1.17 9.04 7.20
C PHE A 118 -1.30 9.80 8.51
N VAL A 119 -2.34 9.54 9.30
CA VAL A 119 -2.47 10.13 10.64
C VAL A 119 -1.36 9.61 11.56
N GLU A 120 -1.08 8.31 11.53
CA GLU A 120 -0.03 7.71 12.35
C GLU A 120 1.35 8.25 11.97
N VAL A 121 1.64 8.37 10.66
CA VAL A 121 2.91 8.92 10.20
C VAL A 121 3.08 10.36 10.64
N ALA A 122 2.04 11.18 10.54
CA ALA A 122 2.07 12.56 10.99
C ALA A 122 2.29 12.66 12.50
N ALA A 123 1.65 11.78 13.28
CA ALA A 123 1.82 11.75 14.73
C ALA A 123 3.25 11.36 15.13
N GLN A 124 3.84 10.39 14.46
CA GLN A 124 5.22 9.99 14.70
C GLN A 124 6.20 11.11 14.39
N SER A 125 5.95 11.85 13.30
CA SER A 125 6.77 12.99 12.93
C SER A 125 6.77 14.08 14.02
N VAL A 126 5.60 14.36 14.59
CA VAL A 126 5.48 15.31 15.71
C VAL A 126 6.22 14.84 16.95
N LEU A 127 6.14 13.53 17.27
CA LEU A 127 6.78 12.96 18.44
C LEU A 127 8.30 12.91 18.33
N THR A 128 8.84 12.86 17.11
CA THR A 128 10.28 12.78 16.87
C THR A 128 10.96 14.15 16.70
N GLU A 129 10.19 15.22 16.54
CA GLU A 129 10.76 16.56 16.46
C GLU A 129 11.34 16.98 17.81
N PRO A 130 12.57 17.55 17.80
CA PRO A 130 13.15 18.03 19.05
C PRO A 130 12.33 19.20 19.59
N ARG A 131 11.92 19.08 20.85
CA ARG A 131 11.27 20.17 21.55
C ARG A 131 12.35 21.11 22.08
N ILE A 132 12.24 22.33 21.64
CA ILE A 132 13.11 23.39 22.15
C ILE A 132 12.45 24.03 23.35
#